data_24cd6421d87dcb76631b19b2150cf5bc
#
_entry.id   24cd6421d87dcb76631b19b2150cf5bc
#
_cell.length_a   1.000
_cell.length_b   1.000
_cell.length_c   1.000
_cell.angle_alpha   90.00
_cell.angle_beta   90.00
_cell.angle_gamma   90.00
#
_symmetry.space_group_name_H-M   'P 1'
#
loop_
_entity.id
_entity.type
_entity.pdbx_description
1 polymer ?
#
loop_
_entity_poly.entity_id
_entity_poly.type
_entity_poly.pdbx_seq_one_letter_code
_entity_poly.pdbx_strand_id
1 'polypeptide(L)'
;MNFVSAPLGKQIAVPVDRWGGNSTDTYYNWKIGASNTGADWYFENVSDCWDATYSWCSGQTTNTVRAYRVQIARDRGLGATTLLNLPLVGSVAANAPVAQPLTCGYPKSQFSTQDSFDSYDPDCGNGRTGGTVIPGAPANDGIAAGTAFDRQWVASLVKQYGTAAQGGVGIYELGNEPSLWGETHSDVHPQPETATELAAKSRAMASVITQTDPSAQVLGFSEWGWPGYFCTEADTWGSGCNARTCTTSADCANHGHLPMAEWYLKQFAAYDTQTRVRHLDYFDVHYYQQGGDSPDVTRSQWDPTYTDPSWINDKIALIPRMRCWIDGHVPGLCPSSNGYYPGTKIALSEYNLSLSGVSAQVNAISRVTRWGSSPARTCRWPPAGGCPTTAARSPTPS
;
A
#
# COMPACT_ATOMS: atom_id res chain seq x y z
N MET A 1 -6.60 -8.72 1.01
CA MET A 1 -5.67 -9.84 1.26
C MET A 1 -4.88 -10.01 -0.02
N ASN A 2 -3.58 -10.15 0.08
CA ASN A 2 -2.74 -10.32 -1.11
C ASN A 2 -2.64 -11.81 -1.47
N PHE A 3 -2.85 -12.13 -2.74
CA PHE A 3 -2.66 -13.49 -3.28
C PHE A 3 -3.34 -14.61 -2.51
N VAL A 4 -4.59 -14.41 -2.08
CA VAL A 4 -5.34 -15.49 -1.44
C VAL A 4 -5.52 -16.66 -2.42
N SER A 5 -5.26 -17.89 -1.97
CA SER A 5 -5.53 -19.06 -2.81
C SER A 5 -7.03 -19.22 -3.06
N ALA A 6 -7.41 -19.70 -4.25
CA ALA A 6 -8.83 -19.87 -4.59
C ALA A 6 -9.62 -20.73 -3.58
N PRO A 7 -9.10 -21.86 -3.08
CA PRO A 7 -9.78 -22.64 -2.04
C PRO A 7 -10.01 -21.84 -0.76
N LEU A 8 -8.99 -21.14 -0.25
CA LEU A 8 -9.10 -20.32 0.95
C LEU A 8 -10.05 -19.13 0.73
N GLY A 9 -9.89 -18.42 -0.39
CA GLY A 9 -10.75 -17.28 -0.73
C GLY A 9 -12.22 -17.65 -0.78
N LYS A 10 -12.54 -18.82 -1.33
CA LYS A 10 -13.91 -19.36 -1.34
C LYS A 10 -14.38 -19.70 0.07
N GLN A 11 -13.53 -20.34 0.88
CA GLN A 11 -13.87 -20.76 2.24
C GLN A 11 -14.18 -19.56 3.16
N ILE A 12 -13.43 -18.46 3.04
CA ILE A 12 -13.61 -17.27 3.87
C ILE A 12 -14.50 -16.20 3.22
N ALA A 13 -15.01 -16.47 2.01
CA ALA A 13 -15.80 -15.53 1.20
C ALA A 13 -15.09 -14.15 1.14
N VAL A 14 -13.83 -14.13 0.69
CA VAL A 14 -13.01 -12.91 0.66
C VAL A 14 -13.73 -11.81 -0.13
N PRO A 15 -13.99 -10.63 0.47
CA PRO A 15 -14.74 -9.59 -0.22
C PRO A 15 -13.87 -8.74 -1.15
N VAL A 16 -12.61 -8.53 -0.78
CA VAL A 16 -11.63 -7.73 -1.54
C VAL A 16 -10.30 -8.47 -1.51
N ASP A 17 -9.68 -8.62 -2.66
CA ASP A 17 -8.33 -9.16 -2.78
C ASP A 17 -7.42 -8.12 -3.43
N ARG A 18 -6.27 -7.84 -2.80
CA ARG A 18 -5.33 -6.79 -3.23
C ARG A 18 -4.22 -7.40 -4.07
N TRP A 19 -3.95 -6.78 -5.21
CA TRP A 19 -2.74 -6.97 -5.98
C TRP A 19 -1.86 -5.74 -5.80
N GLY A 20 -0.71 -5.94 -5.20
CA GLY A 20 0.19 -4.85 -4.85
C GLY A 20 1.16 -5.20 -3.73
N GLY A 21 2.02 -4.27 -3.38
CA GLY A 21 3.08 -4.33 -2.38
C GLY A 21 4.35 -3.65 -2.89
N ASN A 22 5.41 -3.61 -2.12
CA ASN A 22 6.58 -2.78 -2.40
C ASN A 22 7.20 -3.03 -3.79
N SER A 23 7.58 -4.27 -4.10
CA SER A 23 8.26 -4.60 -5.35
C SER A 23 7.30 -4.81 -6.53
N THR A 24 6.09 -5.31 -6.27
CA THR A 24 5.18 -5.77 -7.32
C THR A 24 4.48 -4.63 -8.04
N ASP A 25 4.12 -3.58 -7.34
CA ASP A 25 3.25 -2.51 -7.83
C ASP A 25 4.00 -1.20 -8.10
N THR A 26 4.96 -0.84 -7.26
CA THR A 26 5.63 0.46 -7.34
C THR A 26 6.40 0.64 -8.65
N TYR A 27 6.92 -0.46 -9.22
CA TYR A 27 7.66 -0.48 -10.49
C TYR A 27 6.93 -1.18 -11.62
N TYR A 28 5.66 -1.58 -11.45
CA TYR A 28 5.06 -2.55 -12.35
C TYR A 28 4.84 -2.01 -13.76
N ASN A 29 5.56 -2.60 -14.71
CA ASN A 29 5.36 -2.36 -16.12
C ASN A 29 4.33 -3.34 -16.70
N TRP A 30 3.07 -2.95 -16.67
CA TRP A 30 1.93 -3.76 -17.11
C TRP A 30 2.01 -4.20 -18.58
N LYS A 31 2.76 -3.47 -19.41
CA LYS A 31 2.90 -3.78 -20.85
C LYS A 31 3.75 -5.01 -21.07
N ILE A 32 4.79 -5.17 -20.28
CA ILE A 32 5.76 -6.27 -20.40
C ILE A 32 5.65 -7.31 -19.28
N GLY A 33 4.88 -7.03 -18.20
CA GLY A 33 4.74 -7.92 -17.05
C GLY A 33 6.03 -8.05 -16.27
N ALA A 34 6.52 -6.93 -15.77
CA ALA A 34 7.75 -6.87 -15.00
C ALA A 34 7.61 -5.89 -13.83
N SER A 35 8.29 -6.19 -12.76
CA SER A 35 8.51 -5.33 -11.59
C SER A 35 9.99 -5.24 -11.27
N ASN A 36 10.33 -4.41 -10.30
CA ASN A 36 11.66 -4.38 -9.71
C ASN A 36 11.56 -4.74 -8.24
N THR A 37 12.54 -5.45 -7.72
CA THR A 37 12.55 -5.91 -6.32
C THR A 37 12.80 -4.78 -5.33
N GLY A 38 13.26 -3.61 -5.78
CA GLY A 38 13.63 -2.50 -4.92
C GLY A 38 14.66 -2.92 -3.87
N ALA A 39 14.64 -2.25 -2.73
CA ALA A 39 15.51 -2.57 -1.60
C ALA A 39 15.22 -3.93 -0.94
N ASP A 40 14.10 -4.59 -1.28
CA ASP A 40 13.78 -5.92 -0.77
C ASP A 40 14.77 -6.97 -1.28
N TRP A 41 15.33 -6.77 -2.50
CA TRP A 41 16.34 -7.66 -3.07
C TRP A 41 17.17 -7.00 -4.18
N TYR A 42 18.23 -6.34 -3.92
CA TYR A 42 19.26 -5.84 -4.85
C TYR A 42 18.77 -5.04 -6.07
N PHE A 43 17.55 -4.47 -6.03
CA PHE A 43 16.99 -3.60 -7.07
C PHE A 43 16.98 -4.23 -8.47
N GLU A 44 16.54 -5.46 -8.56
CA GLU A 44 16.55 -6.26 -9.78
C GLU A 44 15.21 -6.25 -10.50
N ASN A 45 15.26 -6.04 -11.82
CA ASN A 45 14.08 -6.25 -12.65
C ASN A 45 13.78 -7.75 -12.77
N VAL A 46 12.51 -8.10 -12.54
CA VAL A 46 12.02 -9.47 -12.62
C VAL A 46 10.74 -9.53 -13.44
N SER A 47 10.55 -10.61 -14.20
CA SER A 47 9.31 -10.85 -14.92
C SER A 47 8.24 -11.45 -14.01
N ASP A 48 6.98 -11.38 -14.43
CA ASP A 48 5.85 -12.05 -13.75
C ASP A 48 6.04 -13.57 -13.61
N CYS A 49 6.97 -14.15 -14.38
CA CYS A 49 7.31 -15.57 -14.35
C CYS A 49 8.78 -15.83 -13.96
N TRP A 50 9.37 -14.92 -13.19
CA TRP A 50 10.70 -15.15 -12.64
C TRP A 50 10.74 -16.40 -11.74
N ASP A 51 9.75 -16.55 -10.89
CA ASP A 51 9.59 -17.75 -10.06
C ASP A 51 8.75 -18.80 -10.77
N ALA A 52 9.42 -19.84 -11.28
CA ALA A 52 8.79 -20.96 -11.97
C ALA A 52 7.86 -21.80 -11.07
N THR A 53 7.88 -21.58 -9.75
CA THR A 53 6.96 -22.26 -8.82
C THR A 53 5.55 -21.72 -8.91
N TYR A 54 5.36 -20.53 -9.45
CA TYR A 54 4.01 -20.02 -9.73
C TYR A 54 3.31 -20.91 -10.77
N SER A 55 2.14 -21.44 -10.40
CA SER A 55 1.40 -22.39 -11.22
C SER A 55 1.06 -21.86 -12.63
N TRP A 56 0.89 -20.53 -12.77
CA TRP A 56 0.63 -19.86 -14.04
C TRP A 56 1.88 -19.69 -14.91
N CYS A 57 3.06 -19.90 -14.35
CA CYS A 57 4.34 -19.81 -15.05
C CYS A 57 4.91 -21.17 -15.45
N SER A 58 4.27 -22.26 -15.06
CA SER A 58 4.73 -23.61 -15.37
C SER A 58 4.88 -23.83 -16.87
N GLY A 59 6.08 -24.20 -17.30
CA GLY A 59 6.41 -24.43 -18.71
C GLY A 59 6.59 -23.18 -19.56
N GLN A 60 6.56 -21.98 -18.98
CA GLN A 60 6.82 -20.74 -19.68
C GLN A 60 8.32 -20.51 -19.85
N THR A 61 8.76 -20.31 -21.07
CA THR A 61 10.13 -19.90 -21.43
C THR A 61 10.21 -18.42 -21.84
N THR A 62 9.05 -17.76 -21.91
CA THR A 62 8.88 -16.35 -22.29
C THR A 62 7.87 -15.70 -21.37
N ASN A 63 8.04 -14.43 -21.08
CA ASN A 63 7.13 -13.66 -20.21
C ASN A 63 5.84 -13.26 -20.96
N THR A 64 4.95 -14.22 -21.19
CA THR A 64 3.65 -13.99 -21.86
C THR A 64 2.48 -13.81 -20.88
N VAL A 65 2.66 -14.25 -19.63
CA VAL A 65 1.68 -14.11 -18.55
C VAL A 65 1.73 -12.68 -17.97
N ARG A 66 0.62 -12.25 -17.42
CA ARG A 66 0.49 -11.00 -16.66
C ARG A 66 -0.13 -11.32 -15.32
N ALA A 67 0.65 -11.21 -14.26
CA ALA A 67 0.23 -11.61 -12.91
C ALA A 67 -1.06 -10.92 -12.48
N TYR A 68 -1.23 -9.62 -12.75
CA TYR A 68 -2.47 -8.91 -12.46
C TYR A 68 -3.71 -9.48 -13.15
N ARG A 69 -3.56 -10.04 -14.35
CA ARG A 69 -4.68 -10.69 -15.07
C ARG A 69 -5.08 -12.00 -14.43
N VAL A 70 -4.10 -12.76 -13.93
CA VAL A 70 -4.34 -13.98 -13.17
C VAL A 70 -5.11 -13.64 -11.89
N GLN A 71 -4.70 -12.58 -11.19
CA GLN A 71 -5.39 -12.08 -10.02
C GLN A 71 -6.85 -11.71 -10.33
N ILE A 72 -7.09 -10.83 -11.31
CA ILE A 72 -8.44 -10.39 -11.70
C ILE A 72 -9.33 -11.59 -12.07
N ALA A 73 -8.80 -12.54 -12.84
CA ALA A 73 -9.57 -13.73 -13.22
C ALA A 73 -9.96 -14.58 -11.99
N ARG A 74 -9.04 -14.73 -11.04
CA ARG A 74 -9.31 -15.44 -9.78
C ARG A 74 -10.37 -14.74 -8.94
N ASP A 75 -10.25 -13.43 -8.76
CA ASP A 75 -11.16 -12.62 -7.95
C ASP A 75 -12.59 -12.68 -8.51
N ARG A 76 -12.71 -12.55 -9.81
CA ARG A 76 -14.01 -12.72 -10.50
C ARG A 76 -14.59 -14.12 -10.26
N GLY A 77 -13.77 -15.16 -10.29
CA GLY A 77 -14.19 -16.54 -9.97
C GLY A 77 -14.62 -16.73 -8.52
N LEU A 78 -14.11 -15.91 -7.61
CA LEU A 78 -14.47 -15.91 -6.19
C LEU A 78 -15.65 -14.97 -5.85
N GLY A 79 -16.03 -14.09 -6.76
CA GLY A 79 -16.97 -13.00 -6.47
C GLY A 79 -16.35 -11.91 -5.59
N ALA A 80 -15.02 -11.83 -5.54
CA ALA A 80 -14.28 -10.81 -4.82
C ALA A 80 -14.07 -9.55 -5.68
N THR A 81 -13.97 -8.41 -5.02
CA THR A 81 -13.56 -7.16 -5.68
C THR A 81 -12.03 -7.13 -5.78
N THR A 82 -11.51 -6.91 -6.97
CA THR A 82 -10.09 -6.65 -7.17
C THR A 82 -9.76 -5.22 -6.71
N LEU A 83 -8.77 -5.11 -5.81
CA LEU A 83 -8.05 -3.88 -5.50
C LEU A 83 -6.69 -3.96 -6.20
N LEU A 84 -6.43 -3.00 -7.10
CA LEU A 84 -5.23 -2.97 -7.93
C LEU A 84 -4.43 -1.71 -7.63
N ASN A 85 -3.18 -1.88 -7.22
CA ASN A 85 -2.28 -0.75 -7.03
C ASN A 85 -1.75 -0.22 -8.37
N LEU A 86 -1.63 1.11 -8.48
CA LEU A 86 -1.03 1.79 -9.62
C LEU A 86 0.29 2.44 -9.20
N PRO A 87 1.39 2.29 -9.98
CA PRO A 87 2.67 2.87 -9.65
C PRO A 87 2.63 4.41 -9.64
N LEU A 88 3.06 5.02 -8.54
CA LEU A 88 3.15 6.48 -8.40
C LEU A 88 4.58 7.02 -8.36
N VAL A 89 5.58 6.16 -8.17
CA VAL A 89 6.98 6.62 -8.04
C VAL A 89 7.45 7.41 -9.26
N GLY A 90 6.89 7.12 -10.44
CA GLY A 90 7.18 7.83 -11.69
C GLY A 90 8.10 7.05 -12.62
N SER A 91 8.45 5.83 -12.28
CA SER A 91 9.24 4.89 -13.08
C SER A 91 8.64 3.49 -13.00
N VAL A 92 8.88 2.68 -14.02
CA VAL A 92 8.53 1.26 -14.05
C VAL A 92 9.68 0.45 -14.64
N ALA A 93 9.72 -0.87 -14.36
CA ALA A 93 10.78 -1.74 -14.85
C ALA A 93 10.99 -1.64 -16.37
N ALA A 94 12.23 -1.46 -16.78
CA ALA A 94 12.59 -1.24 -18.19
C ALA A 94 12.50 -2.51 -19.03
N ASN A 95 12.69 -3.68 -18.43
CA ASN A 95 12.68 -4.98 -19.09
C ASN A 95 12.13 -6.07 -18.16
N ALA A 96 11.93 -7.25 -18.70
CA ALA A 96 11.30 -8.40 -18.05
C ALA A 96 12.14 -9.66 -18.19
N PRO A 97 13.32 -9.74 -17.58
CA PRO A 97 14.18 -10.92 -17.67
C PRO A 97 13.48 -12.12 -17.03
N VAL A 98 13.67 -13.30 -17.64
CA VAL A 98 13.17 -14.58 -17.15
C VAL A 98 14.32 -15.48 -16.65
N ALA A 99 15.55 -15.02 -16.75
CA ALA A 99 16.76 -15.68 -16.29
C ALA A 99 17.89 -14.65 -16.13
N GLN A 100 18.91 -15.02 -15.37
CA GLN A 100 20.12 -14.24 -15.20
C GLN A 100 20.93 -14.14 -16.52
N PRO A 101 21.72 -13.04 -16.71
CA PRO A 101 21.88 -11.92 -15.79
C PRO A 101 20.64 -11.01 -15.77
N LEU A 102 20.35 -10.45 -14.57
CA LEU A 102 19.26 -9.50 -14.38
C LEU A 102 19.72 -8.06 -14.68
N THR A 103 18.77 -7.20 -14.94
CA THR A 103 19.02 -5.76 -14.99
C THR A 103 18.73 -5.18 -13.60
N CYS A 104 19.63 -4.39 -13.06
CA CYS A 104 19.46 -3.83 -11.73
C CYS A 104 19.88 -2.36 -11.63
N GLY A 105 19.32 -1.66 -10.63
CA GLY A 105 19.55 -0.26 -10.41
C GLY A 105 20.99 0.10 -10.04
N TYR A 106 21.67 -0.82 -9.36
CA TYR A 106 23.02 -0.60 -8.84
C TYR A 106 24.04 -1.63 -9.38
N PRO A 107 24.32 -1.62 -10.70
CA PRO A 107 25.30 -2.55 -11.25
C PRO A 107 26.71 -2.25 -10.72
N LYS A 108 27.45 -3.27 -10.38
CA LYS A 108 28.82 -3.20 -9.84
C LYS A 108 29.78 -2.42 -10.75
N SER A 109 29.56 -2.48 -12.06
CA SER A 109 30.33 -1.73 -13.06
C SER A 109 30.23 -0.21 -12.88
N GLN A 110 29.15 0.31 -12.29
CA GLN A 110 28.96 1.73 -12.01
C GLN A 110 29.10 2.03 -10.50
N PHE A 111 28.72 1.11 -9.63
CA PHE A 111 28.68 1.27 -8.17
C PHE A 111 29.54 0.19 -7.50
N SER A 112 30.87 0.30 -7.61
CA SER A 112 31.81 -0.74 -7.20
C SER A 112 32.00 -0.90 -5.68
N THR A 113 31.57 0.10 -4.89
CA THR A 113 31.85 0.20 -3.43
C THR A 113 30.58 0.01 -2.58
N GLN A 114 29.73 -0.92 -2.96
CA GLN A 114 28.51 -1.23 -2.21
C GLN A 114 28.79 -2.19 -1.05
N ASP A 115 27.90 -2.19 -0.04
CA ASP A 115 28.04 -3.02 1.16
C ASP A 115 27.86 -4.51 0.84
N SER A 116 27.03 -4.86 -0.15
CA SER A 116 26.82 -6.23 -0.59
C SER A 116 26.36 -6.31 -2.05
N PHE A 117 26.59 -7.48 -2.64
CA PHE A 117 26.12 -7.85 -3.97
C PHE A 117 25.33 -9.15 -3.90
N ASP A 118 24.37 -9.34 -4.81
CA ASP A 118 23.60 -10.56 -4.86
C ASP A 118 24.50 -11.77 -5.16
N SER A 119 24.31 -12.84 -4.41
CA SER A 119 25.05 -14.09 -4.60
C SER A 119 24.63 -14.85 -5.86
N TYR A 120 23.42 -14.59 -6.37
CA TYR A 120 22.89 -15.22 -7.58
C TYR A 120 23.18 -14.39 -8.83
N ASP A 121 23.24 -13.05 -8.71
CA ASP A 121 23.64 -12.12 -9.77
C ASP A 121 24.69 -11.12 -9.26
N PRO A 122 26.00 -11.48 -9.28
CA PRO A 122 27.05 -10.72 -8.62
C PRO A 122 27.34 -9.32 -9.18
N ASP A 123 26.69 -8.92 -10.26
CA ASP A 123 26.76 -7.54 -10.76
C ASP A 123 25.72 -6.63 -10.07
N CYS A 124 24.71 -7.18 -9.42
CA CYS A 124 23.66 -6.42 -8.77
C CYS A 124 23.97 -6.16 -7.29
N GLY A 125 23.98 -4.90 -6.89
CA GLY A 125 24.30 -4.46 -5.54
C GLY A 125 23.11 -3.92 -4.77
N ASN A 126 23.30 -3.73 -3.46
CA ASN A 126 22.23 -3.33 -2.52
C ASN A 126 22.00 -1.81 -2.40
N GLY A 127 22.64 -0.98 -3.25
CA GLY A 127 22.43 0.46 -3.23
C GLY A 127 22.90 1.18 -1.96
N ARG A 128 23.82 0.58 -1.18
CA ARG A 128 24.32 1.17 0.07
C ARG A 128 25.84 1.11 0.15
N THR A 129 26.41 2.13 0.81
CA THR A 129 27.83 2.16 1.20
C THR A 129 27.93 2.60 2.67
N GLY A 130 28.53 1.74 3.50
CA GLY A 130 28.60 2.00 4.95
C GLY A 130 27.23 2.15 5.60
N GLY A 131 26.22 1.40 5.16
CA GLY A 131 24.84 1.47 5.60
C GLY A 131 24.04 2.66 5.04
N THR A 132 24.69 3.60 4.34
CA THR A 132 24.01 4.79 3.79
C THR A 132 23.54 4.50 2.36
N VAL A 133 22.30 4.87 2.06
CA VAL A 133 21.73 4.80 0.70
C VAL A 133 22.55 5.68 -0.23
N ILE A 134 22.91 5.14 -1.40
CA ILE A 134 23.55 5.90 -2.47
C ILE A 134 22.53 6.24 -3.55
N PRO A 135 22.57 7.45 -4.12
CA PRO A 135 21.65 7.82 -5.20
C PRO A 135 21.82 6.89 -6.41
N GLY A 136 20.72 6.33 -6.89
CA GLY A 136 20.72 5.49 -8.07
C GLY A 136 20.75 6.27 -9.38
N ALA A 137 20.76 5.54 -10.47
CA ALA A 137 20.67 6.07 -11.83
C ALA A 137 19.41 5.48 -12.50
N PRO A 138 18.28 6.19 -12.54
CA PRO A 138 16.99 5.66 -12.98
C PRO A 138 16.99 4.98 -14.35
N ALA A 139 17.92 5.33 -15.23
CA ALA A 139 18.03 4.72 -16.56
C ALA A 139 18.69 3.32 -16.56
N ASN A 140 19.21 2.85 -15.42
CA ASN A 140 19.83 1.54 -15.34
C ASN A 140 18.80 0.40 -15.48
N ASP A 141 17.67 0.56 -14.83
CA ASP A 141 16.63 -0.48 -14.71
C ASP A 141 15.20 0.02 -14.88
N GLY A 142 15.00 1.35 -14.89
CA GLY A 142 13.70 1.99 -15.01
C GLY A 142 13.47 2.72 -16.34
N ILE A 143 12.21 2.87 -16.69
CA ILE A 143 11.74 3.81 -17.71
C ILE A 143 10.70 4.75 -17.09
N ALA A 144 10.72 6.00 -17.50
CA ALA A 144 9.76 6.98 -17.00
C ALA A 144 8.31 6.56 -17.31
N ALA A 145 7.49 6.56 -16.27
CA ALA A 145 6.07 6.24 -16.35
C ALA A 145 5.30 7.25 -15.48
N GLY A 146 4.33 7.89 -16.08
CA GLY A 146 3.46 8.83 -15.39
C GLY A 146 2.00 8.55 -15.71
N THR A 147 1.13 9.48 -15.36
CA THR A 147 -0.33 9.34 -15.51
C THR A 147 -0.82 8.91 -16.89
N ALA A 148 -0.08 9.24 -17.97
CA ALA A 148 -0.42 8.78 -19.31
C ALA A 148 -0.19 7.27 -19.50
N PHE A 149 0.82 6.71 -18.85
CA PHE A 149 1.11 5.27 -18.88
C PHE A 149 0.01 4.51 -18.13
N ASP A 150 -0.37 4.98 -16.94
CA ASP A 150 -1.39 4.32 -16.13
C ASP A 150 -2.79 4.52 -16.67
N ARG A 151 -3.08 5.66 -17.31
CA ARG A 151 -4.33 5.85 -18.07
C ARG A 151 -4.51 4.75 -19.13
N GLN A 152 -3.43 4.40 -19.84
CA GLN A 152 -3.48 3.32 -20.82
C GLN A 152 -3.76 1.97 -20.14
N TRP A 153 -3.22 1.76 -18.94
CA TRP A 153 -3.47 0.52 -18.19
C TRP A 153 -4.93 0.45 -17.77
N VAL A 154 -5.44 1.45 -17.06
CA VAL A 154 -6.84 1.52 -16.63
C VAL A 154 -7.79 1.37 -17.83
N ALA A 155 -7.53 2.07 -18.94
CA ALA A 155 -8.33 1.94 -20.15
C ALA A 155 -8.30 0.52 -20.75
N SER A 156 -7.14 -0.14 -20.73
CA SER A 156 -6.99 -1.54 -21.15
C SER A 156 -7.77 -2.50 -20.27
N LEU A 157 -7.77 -2.26 -18.94
CA LEU A 157 -8.53 -3.06 -17.97
C LEU A 157 -10.04 -2.89 -18.19
N VAL A 158 -10.51 -1.66 -18.35
CA VAL A 158 -11.92 -1.37 -18.66
C VAL A 158 -12.34 -2.01 -19.98
N LYS A 159 -11.50 -1.92 -21.03
CA LYS A 159 -11.76 -2.57 -22.30
C LYS A 159 -11.87 -4.09 -22.19
N GLN A 160 -11.04 -4.71 -21.36
CA GLN A 160 -10.96 -6.17 -21.24
C GLN A 160 -12.00 -6.75 -20.28
N TYR A 161 -12.25 -6.09 -19.15
CA TYR A 161 -13.05 -6.64 -18.05
C TYR A 161 -14.35 -5.88 -17.79
N GLY A 162 -14.57 -4.76 -18.45
CA GLY A 162 -15.64 -3.82 -18.17
C GLY A 162 -15.24 -2.79 -17.10
N THR A 163 -16.11 -1.83 -16.86
CA THR A 163 -15.98 -0.88 -15.75
C THR A 163 -16.18 -1.58 -14.40
N ALA A 164 -15.86 -0.93 -13.30
CA ALA A 164 -16.12 -1.44 -11.95
C ALA A 164 -17.61 -1.81 -11.78
N ALA A 165 -18.53 -0.99 -12.27
CA ALA A 165 -19.97 -1.28 -12.25
C ALA A 165 -20.36 -2.51 -13.10
N GLN A 166 -19.53 -2.92 -14.04
CA GLN A 166 -19.72 -4.11 -14.88
C GLN A 166 -18.93 -5.33 -14.38
N GLY A 167 -18.33 -5.25 -13.18
CA GLY A 167 -17.52 -6.32 -12.57
C GLY A 167 -16.08 -6.34 -13.04
N GLY A 168 -15.54 -5.20 -13.49
CA GLY A 168 -14.12 -4.97 -13.73
C GLY A 168 -13.35 -4.76 -12.43
N VAL A 169 -12.23 -4.03 -12.49
CA VAL A 169 -11.44 -3.66 -11.29
C VAL A 169 -12.25 -2.68 -10.45
N GLY A 170 -12.53 -3.03 -9.21
CA GLY A 170 -13.43 -2.24 -8.37
C GLY A 170 -12.76 -1.10 -7.64
N ILE A 171 -11.48 -1.29 -7.26
CA ILE A 171 -10.73 -0.31 -6.46
C ILE A 171 -9.34 -0.17 -7.06
N TYR A 172 -8.89 1.08 -7.25
CA TYR A 172 -7.50 1.39 -7.59
C TYR A 172 -6.83 2.08 -6.41
N GLU A 173 -5.63 1.63 -6.09
CA GLU A 173 -4.79 2.16 -5.03
C GLU A 173 -3.73 3.09 -5.60
N LEU A 174 -3.48 4.20 -4.91
CA LEU A 174 -2.57 5.26 -5.31
C LEU A 174 -1.17 5.06 -4.73
N GLY A 175 -0.36 4.26 -5.39
CA GLY A 175 1.01 3.95 -4.95
C GLY A 175 1.06 3.08 -3.69
N ASN A 176 2.27 2.93 -3.15
CA ASN A 176 2.54 2.14 -1.96
C ASN A 176 3.65 2.83 -1.15
N GLU A 177 3.42 3.03 0.14
CA GLU A 177 4.38 3.48 1.14
C GLU A 177 5.28 4.67 0.69
N PRO A 178 4.69 5.79 0.27
CA PRO A 178 5.42 6.85 -0.41
C PRO A 178 6.56 7.46 0.42
N SER A 179 6.43 7.55 1.73
CA SER A 179 7.50 8.09 2.58
C SER A 179 8.68 7.12 2.81
N LEU A 180 8.74 6.03 2.04
CA LEU A 180 9.90 5.13 1.98
C LEU A 180 10.57 5.13 0.59
N TRP A 181 10.08 5.89 -0.40
CA TRP A 181 10.56 5.77 -1.79
C TRP A 181 12.05 6.06 -1.95
N GLY A 182 12.60 7.06 -1.26
CA GLY A 182 14.03 7.39 -1.34
C GLY A 182 14.94 6.33 -0.74
N GLU A 183 14.42 5.42 0.10
CA GLU A 183 15.14 4.26 0.60
C GLU A 183 14.85 2.98 -0.19
N THR A 184 13.57 2.69 -0.42
CA THR A 184 13.14 1.41 -1.01
C THR A 184 13.20 1.41 -2.52
N HIS A 185 13.19 2.59 -3.15
CA HIS A 185 13.22 2.81 -4.60
C HIS A 185 14.27 3.84 -5.00
N SER A 186 15.37 3.91 -4.27
CA SER A 186 16.46 4.86 -4.46
C SER A 186 17.18 4.75 -5.82
N ASP A 187 16.99 3.65 -6.52
CA ASP A 187 17.43 3.43 -7.89
C ASP A 187 16.74 4.39 -8.88
N VAL A 188 15.44 4.59 -8.74
CA VAL A 188 14.61 5.44 -9.63
C VAL A 188 14.09 6.70 -8.96
N HIS A 189 14.09 6.76 -7.63
CA HIS A 189 13.63 7.90 -6.83
C HIS A 189 14.66 8.27 -5.74
N PRO A 190 15.87 8.75 -6.14
CA PRO A 190 16.98 8.93 -5.20
C PRO A 190 16.85 10.16 -4.29
N GLN A 191 15.78 10.92 -4.40
CA GLN A 191 15.48 12.06 -3.52
C GLN A 191 14.33 11.65 -2.59
N PRO A 192 14.33 12.15 -1.34
CA PRO A 192 13.25 11.88 -0.42
C PRO A 192 11.91 12.44 -0.94
N GLU A 193 10.84 11.67 -0.79
CA GLU A 193 9.50 12.09 -1.14
C GLU A 193 9.05 13.32 -0.34
N THR A 194 8.35 14.25 -0.98
CA THR A 194 7.81 15.46 -0.38
C THR A 194 6.29 15.48 -0.40
N ALA A 195 5.70 16.21 0.56
CA ALA A 195 4.26 16.39 0.65
C ALA A 195 3.65 16.89 -0.68
N THR A 196 4.27 17.89 -1.28
CA THR A 196 3.80 18.49 -2.54
C THR A 196 3.84 17.49 -3.69
N GLU A 197 4.89 16.69 -3.78
CA GLU A 197 5.04 15.65 -4.78
C GLU A 197 3.94 14.59 -4.63
N LEU A 198 3.80 14.03 -3.44
CA LEU A 198 2.79 13.00 -3.15
C LEU A 198 1.38 13.48 -3.51
N ALA A 199 1.01 14.66 -3.04
CA ALA A 199 -0.32 15.19 -3.32
C ALA A 199 -0.55 15.46 -4.81
N ALA A 200 0.47 15.95 -5.54
CA ALA A 200 0.36 16.19 -6.97
C ALA A 200 0.19 14.90 -7.76
N LYS A 201 1.03 13.90 -7.49
CA LYS A 201 0.97 12.57 -8.13
C LYS A 201 -0.36 11.88 -7.82
N SER A 202 -0.77 11.85 -6.55
CA SER A 202 -2.02 11.20 -6.12
C SER A 202 -3.26 11.83 -6.76
N ARG A 203 -3.38 13.16 -6.77
CA ARG A 203 -4.52 13.84 -7.40
C ARG A 203 -4.56 13.62 -8.90
N ALA A 204 -3.41 13.68 -9.57
CA ALA A 204 -3.33 13.45 -11.01
C ALA A 204 -3.75 12.00 -11.36
N MET A 205 -3.30 11.01 -10.59
CA MET A 205 -3.68 9.62 -10.80
C MET A 205 -5.16 9.37 -10.47
N ALA A 206 -5.67 9.90 -9.37
CA ALA A 206 -7.09 9.82 -9.03
C ALA A 206 -7.98 10.38 -10.13
N SER A 207 -7.57 11.51 -10.75
CA SER A 207 -8.26 12.06 -11.93
C SER A 207 -8.21 11.12 -13.14
N VAL A 208 -7.09 10.44 -13.37
CA VAL A 208 -6.99 9.45 -14.45
C VAL A 208 -8.01 8.33 -14.24
N ILE A 209 -8.11 7.81 -13.02
CA ILE A 209 -9.05 6.74 -12.67
C ILE A 209 -10.49 7.21 -12.87
N THR A 210 -10.90 8.31 -12.24
CA THR A 210 -12.27 8.80 -12.27
C THR A 210 -12.73 9.22 -13.67
N GLN A 211 -11.83 9.69 -14.53
CA GLN A 211 -12.13 10.00 -15.93
C GLN A 211 -12.22 8.75 -16.81
N THR A 212 -11.48 7.69 -16.49
CA THR A 212 -11.42 6.48 -17.32
C THR A 212 -12.48 5.45 -16.90
N ASP A 213 -12.71 5.32 -15.59
CA ASP A 213 -13.78 4.50 -15.00
C ASP A 213 -14.45 5.25 -13.85
N PRO A 214 -15.49 6.06 -14.13
CA PRO A 214 -16.19 6.80 -13.06
C PRO A 214 -16.89 5.93 -12.01
N SER A 215 -16.99 4.64 -12.24
CA SER A 215 -17.60 3.69 -11.30
C SER A 215 -16.59 3.01 -10.37
N ALA A 216 -15.30 3.11 -10.69
CA ALA A 216 -14.25 2.60 -9.81
C ALA A 216 -14.06 3.48 -8.59
N GLN A 217 -13.62 2.86 -7.51
CA GLN A 217 -13.28 3.56 -6.26
C GLN A 217 -11.77 3.79 -6.18
N VAL A 218 -11.39 4.88 -5.54
CA VAL A 218 -10.00 5.27 -5.34
C VAL A 218 -9.62 5.12 -3.87
N LEU A 219 -8.50 4.44 -3.63
CA LEU A 219 -7.92 4.22 -2.32
C LEU A 219 -6.53 4.89 -2.28
N GLY A 220 -6.20 5.52 -1.18
CA GLY A 220 -4.89 6.13 -0.96
C GLY A 220 -4.83 6.72 0.43
N PHE A 221 -3.85 7.13 0.72
CA PHE A 221 -2.60 7.54 1.22
C PHE A 221 -1.57 6.40 1.26
N SER A 222 -1.98 5.20 1.75
CA SER A 222 -1.21 3.94 1.74
C SER A 222 0.17 4.04 2.39
N GLU A 223 0.25 4.80 3.49
CA GLU A 223 1.48 5.03 4.24
C GLU A 223 1.88 3.84 5.13
N TRP A 224 3.20 3.60 5.20
CA TRP A 224 3.80 2.40 5.78
C TRP A 224 3.59 2.22 7.28
N GLY A 225 3.44 3.32 8.03
CA GLY A 225 3.36 3.22 9.47
C GLY A 225 3.38 4.55 10.22
N TRP A 226 3.55 4.46 11.53
CA TRP A 226 3.37 5.58 12.45
C TRP A 226 4.07 6.88 12.06
N PRO A 227 5.37 6.92 11.71
CA PRO A 227 6.01 8.17 11.30
C PRO A 227 5.42 8.77 10.03
N GLY A 228 5.14 7.94 9.01
CA GLY A 228 4.58 8.38 7.74
C GLY A 228 3.19 9.01 7.83
N TYR A 229 2.42 8.73 8.91
CA TYR A 229 1.14 9.40 9.10
C TYR A 229 1.28 10.90 9.43
N PHE A 230 2.46 11.31 9.91
CA PHE A 230 2.72 12.67 10.37
C PHE A 230 3.72 13.41 9.52
N CYS A 231 4.64 12.70 8.88
CA CYS A 231 5.82 13.25 8.24
C CYS A 231 6.04 12.64 6.87
N THR A 232 6.57 13.43 5.94
CA THR A 232 7.11 12.92 4.67
C THR A 232 8.48 12.30 4.88
N GLU A 233 9.00 11.63 3.87
CA GLU A 233 10.38 11.18 3.88
C GLU A 233 11.36 12.37 3.97
N ALA A 234 11.08 13.47 3.27
CA ALA A 234 11.89 14.69 3.33
C ALA A 234 11.93 15.32 4.73
N ASP A 235 10.91 15.14 5.54
CA ASP A 235 10.90 15.59 6.94
C ASP A 235 11.79 14.73 7.84
N THR A 236 11.83 13.42 7.61
CA THR A 236 12.55 12.45 8.45
C THR A 236 14.02 12.36 8.06
N TRP A 237 14.37 12.57 6.81
CA TRP A 237 15.72 12.42 6.26
C TRP A 237 16.78 13.29 6.96
N GLY A 238 16.38 14.38 7.55
CA GLY A 238 17.28 15.29 8.28
C GLY A 238 17.05 15.37 9.78
N SER A 239 16.43 14.39 10.40
CA SER A 239 16.09 14.36 11.85
C SER A 239 15.06 15.40 12.33
N GLY A 240 14.24 15.94 11.43
CA GLY A 240 13.28 17.01 11.77
C GLY A 240 11.91 16.58 12.25
N CYS A 241 11.55 15.31 12.14
CA CYS A 241 10.23 14.83 12.54
C CYS A 241 10.31 13.77 13.64
N ASN A 242 9.66 14.04 14.74
CA ASN A 242 9.27 12.99 15.67
C ASN A 242 7.81 12.61 15.43
N ALA A 243 7.39 11.48 15.97
CA ALA A 243 6.15 10.78 15.62
C ALA A 243 4.85 11.59 15.59
N ARG A 244 4.81 12.85 15.94
CA ARG A 244 3.58 13.67 15.88
C ARG A 244 3.77 15.09 15.40
N THR A 245 4.96 15.57 15.38
CA THR A 245 5.23 16.99 15.12
C THR A 245 6.37 17.14 14.14
N CYS A 246 6.08 17.79 13.07
CA CYS A 246 7.05 18.28 12.14
C CYS A 246 7.28 19.76 12.43
N THR A 247 8.51 20.16 12.79
CA THR A 247 8.77 21.54 13.23
C THR A 247 9.90 22.22 12.49
N THR A 248 10.86 21.48 11.97
CA THR A 248 12.16 22.05 11.56
C THR A 248 12.55 21.79 10.11
N SER A 249 11.96 20.83 9.41
CA SER A 249 12.28 20.58 8.02
C SER A 249 11.61 21.61 7.09
N ALA A 250 12.20 21.81 5.92
CA ALA A 250 11.64 22.71 4.91
C ALA A 250 10.31 22.18 4.37
N ASP A 251 10.16 20.85 4.26
CA ASP A 251 8.92 20.25 3.76
C ASP A 251 7.78 20.36 4.76
N CYS A 252 8.09 20.35 6.04
CA CYS A 252 7.14 20.63 7.13
C CYS A 252 6.39 21.96 6.93
N ALA A 253 7.07 23.00 6.50
CA ALA A 253 6.44 24.28 6.16
C ALA A 253 5.51 24.13 4.93
N ASN A 254 5.87 23.29 3.97
CA ASN A 254 5.08 23.06 2.75
C ASN A 254 3.72 22.42 3.05
N HIS A 255 3.65 21.54 4.06
CA HIS A 255 2.38 20.98 4.51
C HIS A 255 1.78 21.70 5.74
N GLY A 256 2.28 22.90 6.04
CA GLY A 256 1.71 23.81 7.04
C GLY A 256 1.81 23.28 8.47
N HIS A 257 2.84 22.52 8.77
CA HIS A 257 3.06 21.86 10.07
C HIS A 257 1.91 20.93 10.52
N LEU A 258 1.08 20.50 9.58
CA LEU A 258 0.02 19.52 9.84
C LEU A 258 0.59 18.09 9.75
N PRO A 259 -0.01 17.12 10.45
CA PRO A 259 0.19 15.72 10.13
C PRO A 259 -0.03 15.45 8.64
N MET A 260 0.83 14.66 8.02
CA MET A 260 0.71 14.36 6.58
C MET A 260 -0.67 13.80 6.21
N ALA A 261 -1.23 12.91 7.04
CA ALA A 261 -2.58 12.38 6.86
C ALA A 261 -3.64 13.48 6.76
N GLU A 262 -3.58 14.48 7.64
CA GLU A 262 -4.52 15.60 7.63
C GLU A 262 -4.34 16.49 6.41
N TRP A 263 -3.08 16.80 6.10
CA TRP A 263 -2.77 17.66 4.96
C TRP A 263 -3.15 16.99 3.63
N TYR A 264 -2.88 15.69 3.49
CA TYR A 264 -3.26 14.92 2.31
C TYR A 264 -4.78 14.96 2.07
N LEU A 265 -5.58 14.71 3.10
CA LEU A 265 -7.04 14.82 3.03
C LEU A 265 -7.50 16.22 2.64
N LYS A 266 -6.87 17.28 3.19
CA LYS A 266 -7.15 18.67 2.79
C LYS A 266 -6.86 18.93 1.32
N GLN A 267 -5.77 18.33 0.78
CA GLN A 267 -5.44 18.49 -0.65
C GLN A 267 -6.53 17.88 -1.53
N PHE A 268 -7.06 16.71 -1.16
CA PHE A 268 -8.15 16.10 -1.90
C PHE A 268 -9.46 16.90 -1.75
N ALA A 269 -9.80 17.37 -0.57
CA ALA A 269 -10.98 18.21 -0.36
C ALA A 269 -10.95 19.49 -1.21
N ALA A 270 -9.79 20.16 -1.26
CA ALA A 270 -9.61 21.35 -2.09
C ALA A 270 -9.72 21.02 -3.58
N TYR A 271 -9.14 19.92 -4.01
CA TYR A 271 -9.17 19.48 -5.39
C TYR A 271 -10.58 19.10 -5.86
N ASP A 272 -11.35 18.39 -5.04
CA ASP A 272 -12.74 18.04 -5.32
C ASP A 272 -13.65 19.26 -5.40
N THR A 273 -13.39 20.27 -4.56
CA THR A 273 -14.09 21.55 -4.64
C THR A 273 -13.88 22.24 -5.99
N GLN A 274 -12.67 22.16 -6.55
CA GLN A 274 -12.33 22.73 -7.86
C GLN A 274 -12.93 21.92 -9.01
N THR A 275 -12.83 20.61 -8.95
CA THR A 275 -13.25 19.70 -10.03
C THR A 275 -14.73 19.32 -9.97
N ARG A 276 -15.35 19.45 -8.79
CA ARG A 276 -16.70 18.96 -8.48
C ARG A 276 -16.85 17.45 -8.63
N VAL A 277 -15.78 16.71 -8.49
CA VAL A 277 -15.73 15.26 -8.55
C VAL A 277 -15.03 14.75 -7.31
N ARG A 278 -15.54 13.68 -6.71
CA ARG A 278 -14.88 13.01 -5.60
C ARG A 278 -13.77 12.11 -6.14
N HIS A 279 -12.55 12.27 -5.59
CA HIS A 279 -11.35 11.59 -6.07
C HIS A 279 -10.73 10.61 -5.07
N LEU A 280 -11.24 10.54 -3.82
CA LEU A 280 -10.72 9.60 -2.81
C LEU A 280 -11.89 8.99 -2.04
N ASP A 281 -12.15 7.70 -2.24
CA ASP A 281 -13.23 6.95 -1.60
C ASP A 281 -12.79 6.31 -0.29
N TYR A 282 -11.53 5.85 -0.25
CA TYR A 282 -10.92 5.21 0.91
C TYR A 282 -9.66 5.94 1.32
N PHE A 283 -9.58 6.31 2.59
CA PHE A 283 -8.34 6.73 3.22
C PHE A 283 -7.68 5.49 3.83
N ASP A 284 -6.51 5.17 3.35
CA ASP A 284 -5.79 3.95 3.65
C ASP A 284 -4.49 4.22 4.39
N VAL A 285 -4.15 3.36 5.34
CA VAL A 285 -2.83 3.31 5.99
C VAL A 285 -2.43 1.86 6.21
N HIS A 286 -1.14 1.58 6.24
CA HIS A 286 -0.59 0.30 6.66
C HIS A 286 -0.34 0.29 8.16
N TYR A 287 -0.52 -0.85 8.80
CA TYR A 287 -0.25 -0.98 10.22
C TYR A 287 0.32 -2.36 10.58
N TYR A 288 1.58 -2.36 10.91
CA TYR A 288 2.28 -3.51 11.46
C TYR A 288 2.51 -3.30 12.95
N GLN A 289 2.04 -4.22 13.78
CA GLN A 289 2.21 -4.13 15.22
C GLN A 289 3.70 -4.09 15.58
N GLN A 290 4.11 -3.05 16.30
CA GLN A 290 5.53 -2.76 16.54
C GLN A 290 6.13 -3.44 17.78
N GLY A 291 5.34 -4.02 18.62
CA GLY A 291 5.83 -4.71 19.82
C GLY A 291 4.73 -5.21 20.72
N GLY A 292 5.12 -6.01 21.70
CA GLY A 292 4.21 -6.59 22.67
C GLY A 292 3.70 -7.97 22.26
N ASP A 293 3.78 -8.91 23.22
CA ASP A 293 3.38 -10.31 23.05
C ASP A 293 2.01 -10.60 23.68
N SER A 294 1.25 -9.54 23.96
CA SER A 294 -0.05 -9.63 24.59
C SER A 294 -1.17 -9.33 23.59
N PRO A 295 -2.30 -10.04 23.64
CA PRO A 295 -3.51 -9.68 22.90
C PRO A 295 -3.99 -8.24 23.13
N ASP A 296 -3.62 -7.64 24.27
CA ASP A 296 -3.96 -6.25 24.61
C ASP A 296 -3.40 -5.22 23.64
N VAL A 297 -2.31 -5.53 22.91
CA VAL A 297 -1.73 -4.63 21.91
C VAL A 297 -2.71 -4.32 20.77
N THR A 298 -3.75 -5.13 20.57
CA THR A 298 -4.83 -4.83 19.62
C THR A 298 -5.57 -3.54 19.98
N ARG A 299 -5.53 -3.12 21.25
CA ARG A 299 -6.11 -1.88 21.75
C ARG A 299 -5.51 -0.64 21.07
N SER A 300 -4.26 -0.71 20.64
CA SER A 300 -3.63 0.37 19.85
C SER A 300 -4.42 0.76 18.60
N GLN A 301 -5.30 -0.10 18.12
CA GLN A 301 -6.07 0.18 16.92
C GLN A 301 -7.42 0.83 17.20
N TRP A 302 -8.01 0.64 18.39
CA TRP A 302 -9.38 1.06 18.65
C TRP A 302 -9.59 1.83 19.97
N ASP A 303 -8.66 1.72 20.94
CA ASP A 303 -8.84 2.30 22.27
C ASP A 303 -8.06 3.61 22.44
N PRO A 304 -8.74 4.76 22.50
CA PRO A 304 -8.09 6.06 22.63
C PRO A 304 -7.47 6.30 24.02
N THR A 305 -7.68 5.39 24.97
CA THR A 305 -7.09 5.48 26.32
C THR A 305 -5.82 4.65 26.45
N TYR A 306 -5.59 3.70 25.54
CA TYR A 306 -4.47 2.77 25.60
C TYR A 306 -3.18 3.40 25.06
N THR A 307 -2.10 3.31 25.84
CA THR A 307 -0.76 3.66 25.38
C THR A 307 -0.07 2.40 24.87
N ASP A 308 0.36 2.42 23.62
CA ASP A 308 1.08 1.32 22.99
C ASP A 308 2.43 1.12 23.67
N PRO A 309 2.79 -0.11 24.10
CA PRO A 309 4.03 -0.37 24.86
C PRO A 309 5.27 -0.48 23.95
N SER A 310 5.14 -0.34 22.64
CA SER A 310 6.27 -0.37 21.72
C SER A 310 7.11 0.90 21.78
N TRP A 311 8.09 1.00 20.87
CA TRP A 311 8.89 2.22 20.72
C TRP A 311 8.06 3.48 20.44
N ILE A 312 6.83 3.31 19.94
CA ILE A 312 5.90 4.41 19.68
C ILE A 312 5.52 5.09 21.00
N ASN A 313 5.29 4.32 22.07
CA ASN A 313 4.98 4.78 23.44
C ASN A 313 3.92 5.89 23.46
N ASP A 314 2.85 5.74 22.68
CA ASP A 314 1.81 6.73 22.52
C ASP A 314 0.41 6.08 22.37
N LYS A 315 -0.62 6.91 22.46
CA LYS A 315 -2.01 6.53 22.17
C LYS A 315 -2.21 6.49 20.67
N ILE A 316 -1.93 5.37 20.05
CA ILE A 316 -2.06 5.18 18.60
C ILE A 316 -3.53 5.37 18.21
N ALA A 317 -4.43 4.59 18.81
CA ALA A 317 -5.87 4.65 18.56
C ALA A 317 -6.18 4.77 17.06
N LEU A 318 -5.60 3.91 16.24
CA LEU A 318 -5.48 4.07 14.79
C LEU A 318 -6.82 4.37 14.11
N ILE A 319 -7.83 3.54 14.31
CA ILE A 319 -9.14 3.70 13.68
C ILE A 319 -9.86 4.97 14.16
N PRO A 320 -9.94 5.26 15.48
CA PRO A 320 -10.44 6.55 15.95
C PRO A 320 -9.67 7.74 15.40
N ARG A 321 -8.34 7.65 15.25
CA ARG A 321 -7.50 8.72 14.71
C ARG A 321 -7.77 8.96 13.23
N MET A 322 -7.90 7.92 12.42
CA MET A 322 -8.30 8.07 11.02
C MET A 322 -9.68 8.76 10.92
N ARG A 323 -10.61 8.41 11.80
CA ARG A 323 -11.92 9.11 11.87
C ARG A 323 -11.77 10.57 12.26
N CYS A 324 -10.84 10.91 13.17
CA CYS A 324 -10.51 12.29 13.47
C CYS A 324 -10.10 13.06 12.22
N TRP A 325 -9.16 12.53 11.46
CA TRP A 325 -8.65 13.18 10.26
C TRP A 325 -9.74 13.33 9.18
N ILE A 326 -10.58 12.31 9.02
CA ILE A 326 -11.64 12.30 8.00
C ILE A 326 -12.82 13.20 8.43
N ASP A 327 -13.42 12.92 9.58
CA ASP A 327 -14.71 13.48 10.00
C ASP A 327 -14.60 14.56 11.09
N GLY A 328 -13.45 14.69 11.72
CA GLY A 328 -13.15 15.78 12.66
C GLY A 328 -13.61 15.59 14.10
N HIS A 329 -14.33 14.52 14.42
CA HIS A 329 -14.85 14.36 15.76
C HIS A 329 -14.68 12.96 16.34
N VAL A 330 -13.72 12.83 17.28
CA VAL A 330 -13.63 11.70 18.20
C VAL A 330 -13.32 12.24 19.59
N PRO A 331 -14.20 12.08 20.59
CA PRO A 331 -13.98 12.59 21.93
C PRO A 331 -12.67 12.12 22.53
N GLY A 332 -11.88 13.04 23.08
CA GLY A 332 -10.60 12.76 23.75
C GLY A 332 -9.39 12.53 22.84
N LEU A 333 -9.60 12.49 21.52
CA LEU A 333 -8.50 12.26 20.57
C LEU A 333 -8.28 13.45 19.61
N CYS A 334 -9.34 14.05 19.10
CA CYS A 334 -9.25 15.25 18.28
C CYS A 334 -10.15 16.37 18.83
N PRO A 335 -9.53 17.50 19.15
CA PRO A 335 -10.27 18.65 19.68
C PRO A 335 -10.97 19.49 18.61
N SER A 336 -10.63 19.32 17.33
CA SER A 336 -11.22 20.12 16.25
C SER A 336 -12.57 19.57 15.80
N SER A 337 -13.49 20.48 15.51
CA SER A 337 -14.87 20.18 15.13
C SER A 337 -15.07 19.81 13.65
N ASN A 338 -14.04 19.95 12.81
CA ASN A 338 -14.15 19.77 11.37
C ASN A 338 -13.11 18.78 10.86
N GLY A 339 -13.58 17.66 10.29
CA GLY A 339 -12.74 16.76 9.53
C GLY A 339 -12.33 17.38 8.20
N TYR A 340 -11.28 16.82 7.63
CA TYR A 340 -10.71 17.36 6.40
C TYR A 340 -11.36 16.83 5.14
N TYR A 341 -11.96 15.63 5.20
CA TYR A 341 -12.58 15.02 4.02
C TYR A 341 -13.73 14.08 4.40
N PRO A 342 -14.83 14.62 4.94
CA PRO A 342 -15.94 13.83 5.44
C PRO A 342 -16.53 12.86 4.41
N GLY A 343 -16.98 11.69 4.88
CA GLY A 343 -17.60 10.67 4.07
C GLY A 343 -16.62 9.71 3.40
N THR A 344 -15.30 9.92 3.53
CA THR A 344 -14.29 8.94 3.11
C THR A 344 -14.33 7.72 4.03
N LYS A 345 -14.23 6.54 3.42
CA LYS A 345 -14.16 5.28 4.16
C LYS A 345 -12.73 5.04 4.66
N ILE A 346 -12.59 4.19 5.68
CA ILE A 346 -11.29 3.75 6.18
C ILE A 346 -10.90 2.45 5.49
N ALA A 347 -9.63 2.33 5.13
CA ALA A 347 -9.00 1.08 4.71
C ALA A 347 -7.71 0.82 5.50
N LEU A 348 -7.36 -0.45 5.60
CA LEU A 348 -6.05 -0.94 6.03
C LEU A 348 -5.65 -2.00 5.00
N SER A 349 -4.96 -1.59 3.95
CA SER A 349 -4.61 -2.47 2.85
C SER A 349 -3.49 -3.44 3.21
N GLU A 350 -2.58 -3.02 4.11
CA GLU A 350 -1.56 -3.89 4.69
C GLU A 350 -1.57 -3.84 6.23
N TYR A 351 -1.45 -5.01 6.84
CA TYR A 351 -1.35 -5.12 8.29
C TYR A 351 -0.82 -6.47 8.71
N ASN A 352 -0.14 -6.50 9.86
CA ASN A 352 0.19 -7.74 10.54
C ASN A 352 -0.02 -7.63 12.06
N LEU A 353 -0.50 -8.71 12.65
CA LEU A 353 -0.56 -8.95 14.08
C LEU A 353 0.16 -10.27 14.35
N SER A 354 1.46 -10.29 14.07
CA SER A 354 2.31 -11.41 14.47
C SER A 354 2.73 -11.16 15.91
N LEU A 355 2.05 -11.79 16.84
CA LEU A 355 2.44 -11.80 18.24
C LEU A 355 3.45 -12.93 18.43
N SER A 356 4.71 -12.59 18.76
CA SER A 356 5.71 -13.59 19.11
C SER A 356 5.41 -14.19 20.50
N GLY A 357 5.81 -15.43 20.71
CA GLY A 357 5.64 -16.10 22.00
C GLY A 357 4.23 -16.52 22.38
N VAL A 358 3.20 -16.22 21.55
CA VAL A 358 1.82 -16.66 21.80
C VAL A 358 1.36 -17.76 20.84
N SER A 359 0.38 -18.55 21.29
CA SER A 359 -0.15 -19.63 20.46
C SER A 359 -0.85 -19.11 19.20
N ALA A 360 -0.97 -19.97 18.18
CA ALA A 360 -1.73 -19.66 16.96
C ALA A 360 -3.19 -19.28 17.25
N GLN A 361 -3.79 -19.87 18.31
CA GLN A 361 -5.15 -19.57 18.75
C GLN A 361 -5.23 -18.13 19.29
N VAL A 362 -4.29 -17.70 20.11
CA VAL A 362 -4.24 -16.33 20.63
C VAL A 362 -4.03 -15.33 19.50
N ASN A 363 -3.14 -15.61 18.56
CA ASN A 363 -2.96 -14.80 17.37
C ASN A 363 -4.25 -14.68 16.54
N ALA A 364 -4.98 -15.81 16.36
CA ALA A 364 -6.25 -15.81 15.64
C ALA A 364 -7.32 -15.00 16.38
N ILE A 365 -7.44 -15.15 17.70
CA ILE A 365 -8.38 -14.39 18.54
C ILE A 365 -8.07 -12.88 18.47
N SER A 366 -6.80 -12.51 18.58
CA SER A 366 -6.37 -11.12 18.49
C SER A 366 -6.75 -10.49 17.14
N ARG A 367 -6.62 -11.23 16.04
CA ARG A 367 -7.09 -10.80 14.72
C ARG A 367 -8.60 -10.62 14.65
N VAL A 368 -9.36 -11.55 15.23
CA VAL A 368 -10.84 -11.45 15.30
C VAL A 368 -11.28 -10.27 16.16
N THR A 369 -10.63 -10.06 17.31
CA THR A 369 -10.91 -8.93 18.19
C THR A 369 -10.71 -7.60 17.47
N ARG A 370 -9.65 -7.50 16.67
CA ARG A 370 -9.40 -6.35 15.80
C ARG A 370 -10.57 -6.06 14.88
N TRP A 371 -11.09 -7.06 14.17
CA TRP A 371 -12.22 -6.92 13.26
C TRP A 371 -13.52 -6.58 13.98
N GLY A 372 -13.74 -7.19 15.16
CA GLY A 372 -14.94 -6.99 15.97
C GLY A 372 -15.03 -5.66 16.70
N SER A 373 -13.90 -5.05 17.01
CA SER A 373 -13.81 -3.78 17.76
C SER A 373 -13.82 -2.54 16.88
N SER A 374 -13.72 -2.71 15.55
CA SER A 374 -13.86 -1.59 14.63
C SER A 374 -15.29 -1.02 14.72
N PRO A 375 -15.47 0.29 14.93
CA PRO A 375 -16.80 0.93 14.94
C PRO A 375 -17.55 0.82 13.59
N ALA A 376 -16.92 0.27 12.57
CA ALA A 376 -17.55 -0.08 11.29
C ALA A 376 -18.50 -1.29 11.38
N ARG A 377 -19.10 -1.57 12.55
CA ARG A 377 -20.26 -2.48 12.67
C ARG A 377 -21.55 -1.95 12.02
N THR A 378 -21.47 -1.08 11.08
CA THR A 378 -22.52 -0.95 10.09
C THR A 378 -22.08 -1.67 8.84
N CYS A 379 -22.26 -3.00 8.82
CA CYS A 379 -22.33 -3.75 7.58
C CYS A 379 -23.48 -3.16 6.75
N ARG A 380 -23.24 -2.09 6.04
CA ARG A 380 -24.09 -1.65 4.94
C ARG A 380 -23.46 -2.15 3.64
N TRP A 381 -23.65 -3.41 3.39
CA TRP A 381 -23.66 -3.97 2.04
C TRP A 381 -25.11 -4.09 1.57
N PRO A 382 -25.37 -4.06 0.26
CA PRO A 382 -26.73 -4.10 -0.25
C PRO A 382 -27.48 -5.35 0.18
N PRO A 383 -28.83 -5.33 0.19
CA PRO A 383 -29.64 -6.28 0.90
C PRO A 383 -29.67 -7.64 0.20
N ALA A 384 -28.79 -8.54 0.57
CA ALA A 384 -29.00 -9.98 0.45
C ALA A 384 -27.92 -10.70 1.28
N GLY A 385 -28.22 -11.03 2.53
CA GLY A 385 -27.41 -11.91 3.38
C GLY A 385 -26.94 -11.24 4.68
N GLY A 386 -27.60 -11.59 5.78
CA GLY A 386 -27.24 -11.11 7.11
C GLY A 386 -25.84 -11.57 7.55
N CYS A 387 -25.17 -10.79 8.40
CA CYS A 387 -23.95 -11.19 9.08
C CYS A 387 -24.16 -12.54 9.78
N PRO A 388 -23.28 -13.54 9.60
CA PRO A 388 -23.39 -14.77 10.36
C PRO A 388 -23.12 -14.47 11.83
N THR A 389 -24.13 -14.62 12.66
CA THR A 389 -23.96 -14.75 14.11
C THR A 389 -23.36 -16.13 14.35
N THR A 390 -22.07 -16.20 14.63
CA THR A 390 -21.44 -17.44 15.08
C THR A 390 -21.93 -17.74 16.50
N ALA A 391 -22.99 -18.51 16.60
CA ALA A 391 -23.27 -19.30 17.81
C ALA A 391 -22.16 -20.35 17.89
N ALA A 392 -21.34 -20.29 18.90
CA ALA A 392 -20.39 -21.33 19.26
C ALA A 392 -21.15 -22.60 19.57
N ARG A 393 -21.01 -23.63 18.74
CA ARG A 393 -21.36 -25.01 19.12
C ARG A 393 -20.13 -25.62 19.75
N SER A 394 -20.24 -25.91 21.04
CA SER A 394 -19.32 -26.79 21.77
C SER A 394 -19.31 -28.17 21.13
N PRO A 395 -18.19 -28.84 20.93
CA PRO A 395 -18.18 -30.25 20.64
C PRO A 395 -18.42 -31.02 21.94
N THR A 396 -19.44 -31.83 21.97
CA THR A 396 -19.62 -32.91 22.96
C THR A 396 -18.59 -34.00 22.72
N PRO A 397 -17.97 -34.56 23.77
CA PRO A 397 -17.05 -35.68 23.61
C PRO A 397 -17.83 -37.00 23.49
N SER A 398 -17.40 -37.83 22.57
CA SER A 398 -17.59 -39.27 22.60
C SER A 398 -16.34 -39.97 22.13
#